data_43659765a250115301030fcab5a87f9e
#
_entry.id   43659765a250115301030fcab5a87f9e
#
_cell.length_a   1.000
_cell.length_b   1.000
_cell.length_c   1.000
_cell.angle_alpha   90.00
_cell.angle_beta   90.00
_cell.angle_gamma   90.00
#
_symmetry.space_group_name_H-M   'P 1'
#
loop_
_entity.id
_entity.type
_entity.pdbx_description
1 polymer ?
#
loop_
_entity_poly.entity_id
_entity_poly.type
_entity_poly.pdbx_seq_one_letter_code
_entity_poly.pdbx_strand_id
1 'polypeptide(L)'
;MRDIFKQFDIELSDQQENKLKEYYKILVEENKKMNLTSITEYEDVVWKHFLDSALIMKDSLWNGKNKVFDVGTGAGFPGIVLAILNPESEFVLLDSLNKRVDFLKQVCDKLKINNVTAIHGRAETYGQNEMYRNQFDFVVSRAVAELPILMEYCVPFAKVNGYFVSYKGKKHEEEVKLAENAFCELSAKFDHLDKFSLREKEERYLLFIRKVEETNSKYPRKEGKPKKKPL
;
A
#
# COMPACT_ATOMS: atom_id res chain seq x y z
N MET A 1 -4.54 -2.16 21.70
CA MET A 1 -4.65 -1.73 20.28
C MET A 1 -5.36 -0.38 20.17
N ARG A 2 -6.59 -0.24 20.65
CA ARG A 2 -7.35 1.05 20.57
C ARG A 2 -6.58 2.25 21.11
N ASP A 3 -5.95 2.14 22.27
CA ASP A 3 -5.19 3.25 22.86
C ASP A 3 -4.01 3.70 21.98
N ILE A 4 -3.43 2.78 21.21
CA ILE A 4 -2.37 3.08 20.25
C ILE A 4 -2.93 3.87 19.07
N PHE A 5 -4.03 3.40 18.46
CA PHE A 5 -4.68 4.09 17.35
C PHE A 5 -5.23 5.46 17.74
N LYS A 6 -5.79 5.58 18.97
CA LYS A 6 -6.31 6.83 19.51
C LYS A 6 -5.24 7.92 19.65
N GLN A 7 -3.96 7.56 19.86
CA GLN A 7 -2.87 8.54 19.88
C GLN A 7 -2.68 9.26 18.53
N PHE A 8 -3.23 8.67 17.47
CA PHE A 8 -3.23 9.24 16.13
C PHE A 8 -4.62 9.67 15.66
N ASP A 9 -5.56 9.86 16.58
CA ASP A 9 -6.97 10.22 16.33
C ASP A 9 -7.64 9.25 15.33
N ILE A 10 -7.30 7.97 15.38
CA ILE A 10 -7.97 6.90 14.64
C ILE A 10 -8.76 6.08 15.63
N GLU A 11 -10.10 6.15 15.53
CA GLU A 11 -10.99 5.38 16.37
C GLU A 11 -11.30 4.02 15.74
N LEU A 12 -11.23 2.97 16.55
CA LEU A 12 -11.58 1.62 16.14
C LEU A 12 -12.92 1.20 16.76
N SER A 13 -13.85 0.76 15.93
CA SER A 13 -15.04 0.05 16.41
C SER A 13 -14.68 -1.32 17.00
N ASP A 14 -15.59 -1.90 17.80
CA ASP A 14 -15.39 -3.28 18.33
C ASP A 14 -15.16 -4.29 17.21
N GLN A 15 -15.87 -4.16 16.11
CA GLN A 15 -15.77 -5.07 14.97
C GLN A 15 -14.40 -4.94 14.28
N GLN A 16 -13.91 -3.73 14.06
CA GLN A 16 -12.61 -3.48 13.43
C GLN A 16 -11.47 -4.00 14.31
N GLU A 17 -11.49 -3.70 15.62
CA GLU A 17 -10.48 -4.21 16.55
C GLU A 17 -10.46 -5.74 16.59
N ASN A 18 -11.66 -6.38 16.64
CA ASN A 18 -11.75 -7.84 16.63
C ASN A 18 -11.20 -8.44 15.33
N LYS A 19 -11.52 -7.86 14.17
CA LYS A 19 -10.95 -8.31 12.89
C LYS A 19 -9.42 -8.17 12.85
N LEU A 20 -8.86 -7.08 13.35
CA LEU A 20 -7.40 -6.89 13.43
C LEU A 20 -6.74 -7.90 14.38
N LYS A 21 -7.36 -8.22 15.53
CA LYS A 21 -6.87 -9.24 16.46
C LYS A 21 -6.88 -10.64 15.83
N GLU A 22 -7.93 -10.99 15.11
CA GLU A 22 -8.01 -12.27 14.39
C GLU A 22 -7.02 -12.30 13.21
N TYR A 23 -6.86 -11.19 12.49
CA TYR A 23 -5.83 -11.07 11.44
C TYR A 23 -4.43 -11.32 12.00
N TYR A 24 -4.11 -10.75 13.15
CA TYR A 24 -2.83 -11.02 13.82
C TYR A 24 -2.62 -12.52 14.08
N LYS A 25 -3.62 -13.21 14.62
CA LYS A 25 -3.52 -14.68 14.89
C LYS A 25 -3.26 -15.46 13.61
N ILE A 26 -4.03 -15.18 12.55
CA ILE A 26 -3.85 -15.83 11.25
C ILE A 26 -2.46 -15.53 10.67
N LEU A 27 -2.01 -14.27 10.74
CA LEU A 27 -0.69 -13.84 10.27
C LEU A 27 0.44 -14.62 10.96
N VAL A 28 0.44 -14.68 12.28
CA VAL A 28 1.50 -15.36 13.06
C VAL A 28 1.49 -16.87 12.81
N GLU A 29 0.32 -17.49 12.70
CA GLU A 29 0.19 -18.91 12.40
C GLU A 29 0.76 -19.23 11.00
N GLU A 30 0.32 -18.52 9.97
CA GLU A 30 0.77 -18.75 8.60
C GLU A 30 2.23 -18.32 8.38
N ASN A 31 2.72 -17.34 9.15
CA ASN A 31 4.11 -16.91 9.08
C ASN A 31 5.11 -18.04 9.40
N LYS A 32 4.73 -19.00 10.26
CA LYS A 32 5.54 -20.18 10.56
C LYS A 32 5.81 -21.05 9.31
N LYS A 33 4.94 -20.97 8.30
CA LYS A 33 5.01 -21.77 7.07
C LYS A 33 5.60 -21.01 5.89
N MET A 34 5.36 -19.68 5.82
CA MET A 34 5.58 -18.92 4.58
C MET A 34 6.55 -17.73 4.70
N ASN A 35 7.06 -17.41 5.89
CA ASN A 35 7.90 -16.22 6.12
C ASN A 35 7.27 -14.93 5.54
N LEU A 36 6.06 -14.60 5.98
CA LEU A 36 5.30 -13.44 5.52
C LEU A 36 5.88 -12.12 6.05
N THR A 37 6.37 -12.14 7.29
CA THR A 37 6.96 -10.99 7.98
C THR A 37 8.01 -11.45 9.00
N SER A 38 8.99 -10.60 9.26
CA SER A 38 9.95 -10.77 10.36
C SER A 38 9.41 -10.27 11.71
N ILE A 39 8.27 -9.55 11.71
CA ILE A 39 7.67 -8.94 12.91
C ILE A 39 6.49 -9.81 13.34
N THR A 40 6.61 -10.46 14.50
CA THR A 40 5.60 -11.41 15.01
C THR A 40 5.08 -11.07 16.41
N GLU A 41 5.82 -10.26 17.18
CA GLU A 41 5.36 -9.80 18.48
C GLU A 41 4.13 -8.90 18.34
N TYR A 42 3.10 -9.16 19.16
CA TYR A 42 1.80 -8.51 19.01
C TYR A 42 1.88 -6.97 19.02
N GLU A 43 2.60 -6.41 19.95
CA GLU A 43 2.72 -4.97 20.08
C GLU A 43 3.44 -4.35 18.87
N ASP A 44 4.51 -4.99 18.42
CA ASP A 44 5.24 -4.56 17.22
C ASP A 44 4.38 -4.67 15.94
N VAL A 45 3.57 -5.71 15.80
CA VAL A 45 2.63 -5.85 14.68
C VAL A 45 1.59 -4.72 14.72
N VAL A 46 1.07 -4.38 15.90
CA VAL A 46 0.12 -3.27 16.05
C VAL A 46 0.74 -1.94 15.64
N TRP A 47 1.97 -1.65 16.07
CA TRP A 47 2.65 -0.39 15.75
C TRP A 47 3.16 -0.34 14.30
N LYS A 48 3.94 -1.35 13.89
CA LYS A 48 4.74 -1.34 12.65
C LYS A 48 3.99 -1.88 11.43
N HIS A 49 2.86 -2.58 11.66
CA HIS A 49 2.03 -3.07 10.56
C HIS A 49 0.65 -2.42 10.58
N PHE A 50 -0.12 -2.54 11.65
CA PHE A 50 -1.51 -2.09 11.63
C PHE A 50 -1.65 -0.57 11.66
N LEU A 51 -1.05 0.09 12.66
CA LEU A 51 -1.10 1.54 12.74
C LEU A 51 -0.38 2.19 11.56
N ASP A 52 0.84 1.72 11.24
CA ASP A 52 1.61 2.22 10.08
C ASP A 52 0.78 2.19 8.79
N SER A 53 0.03 1.10 8.55
CA SER A 53 -0.86 0.99 7.41
C SER A 53 -1.99 2.01 7.41
N ALA A 54 -2.53 2.33 8.60
CA ALA A 54 -3.68 3.21 8.77
C ALA A 54 -3.36 4.71 8.64
N LEU A 55 -2.08 5.10 8.68
CA LEU A 55 -1.67 6.52 8.72
C LEU A 55 -2.16 7.35 7.54
N ILE A 56 -2.35 6.77 6.36
CA ILE A 56 -2.92 7.45 5.19
C ILE A 56 -4.31 8.03 5.47
N MET A 57 -5.06 7.45 6.41
CA MET A 57 -6.38 7.91 6.80
C MET A 57 -6.36 9.28 7.52
N LYS A 58 -5.19 9.75 7.91
CA LYS A 58 -5.02 11.08 8.53
C LYS A 58 -4.96 12.21 7.50
N ASP A 59 -4.67 11.88 6.25
CA ASP A 59 -4.65 12.86 5.19
C ASP A 59 -6.08 13.26 4.77
N SER A 60 -6.27 14.55 4.50
CA SER A 60 -7.56 15.14 4.14
C SER A 60 -8.13 14.65 2.81
N LEU A 61 -7.29 14.11 1.93
CA LEU A 61 -7.70 13.51 0.65
C LEU A 61 -8.39 12.15 0.86
N TRP A 62 -8.13 11.49 2.01
CA TRP A 62 -8.73 10.20 2.32
C TRP A 62 -10.15 10.38 2.89
N ASN A 63 -11.16 10.00 2.13
CA ASN A 63 -12.58 10.19 2.50
C ASN A 63 -13.30 8.88 2.91
N GLY A 64 -12.61 7.75 2.90
CA GLY A 64 -13.18 6.44 3.28
C GLY A 64 -14.05 5.76 2.21
N LYS A 65 -14.20 6.36 1.02
CA LYS A 65 -14.94 5.81 -0.13
C LYS A 65 -14.08 5.82 -1.38
N ASN A 66 -12.95 5.15 -1.31
CA ASN A 66 -11.92 5.22 -2.33
C ASN A 66 -11.79 3.88 -3.08
N LYS A 67 -11.41 3.93 -4.34
CA LYS A 67 -10.85 2.78 -5.05
C LYS A 67 -9.34 2.77 -4.85
N VAL A 68 -8.83 1.71 -4.24
CA VAL A 68 -7.43 1.61 -3.80
C VAL A 68 -6.76 0.41 -4.44
N PHE A 69 -5.55 0.61 -4.96
CA PHE A 69 -4.71 -0.47 -5.50
C PHE A 69 -3.43 -0.58 -4.66
N ASP A 70 -3.18 -1.75 -4.08
CA ASP A 70 -1.98 -2.02 -3.27
C ASP A 70 -0.98 -2.85 -4.08
N VAL A 71 0.16 -2.24 -4.42
CA VAL A 71 1.21 -2.87 -5.24
C VAL A 71 2.25 -3.54 -4.36
N GLY A 72 2.37 -4.86 -4.49
CA GLY A 72 3.31 -5.64 -3.69
C GLY A 72 2.87 -5.76 -2.23
N THR A 73 1.58 -6.02 -2.04
CA THR A 73 0.91 -6.02 -0.73
C THR A 73 1.51 -6.98 0.30
N GLY A 74 2.22 -8.03 -0.13
CA GLY A 74 2.89 -8.99 0.74
C GLY A 74 1.91 -9.77 1.61
N ALA A 75 2.04 -9.60 2.91
CA ALA A 75 1.11 -10.16 3.89
C ALA A 75 -0.20 -9.36 4.03
N GLY A 76 -0.48 -8.42 3.10
CA GLY A 76 -1.69 -7.59 3.12
C GLY A 76 -1.51 -6.21 3.73
N PHE A 77 -0.29 -5.64 3.67
CA PHE A 77 0.04 -4.34 4.23
C PHE A 77 0.44 -3.33 3.14
N PRO A 78 -0.26 -2.19 3.03
CA PRO A 78 -1.30 -1.70 3.95
C PRO A 78 -2.72 -2.21 3.64
N GLY A 79 -2.97 -2.89 2.51
CA GLY A 79 -4.28 -3.09 1.91
C GLY A 79 -5.34 -3.77 2.80
N ILE A 80 -5.04 -4.91 3.46
CA ILE A 80 -6.01 -5.60 4.34
C ILE A 80 -6.39 -4.74 5.55
N VAL A 81 -5.42 -4.05 6.14
CA VAL A 81 -5.71 -3.16 7.29
C VAL A 81 -6.65 -2.04 6.86
N LEU A 82 -6.34 -1.39 5.74
CA LEU A 82 -7.17 -0.32 5.19
C LEU A 82 -8.58 -0.81 4.84
N ALA A 83 -8.70 -2.02 4.28
CA ALA A 83 -9.99 -2.62 3.95
C ALA A 83 -10.86 -2.91 5.19
N ILE A 84 -10.24 -3.37 6.30
CA ILE A 84 -10.93 -3.56 7.58
C ILE A 84 -11.44 -2.22 8.13
N LEU A 85 -10.62 -1.16 8.02
CA LEU A 85 -10.94 0.15 8.59
C LEU A 85 -11.89 0.97 7.70
N ASN A 86 -11.95 0.68 6.40
CA ASN A 86 -12.75 1.44 5.43
C ASN A 86 -13.66 0.49 4.62
N PRO A 87 -14.74 -0.01 5.20
CA PRO A 87 -15.60 -1.01 4.55
C PRO A 87 -16.37 -0.48 3.32
N GLU A 88 -16.46 0.84 3.15
CA GLU A 88 -17.09 1.47 1.98
C GLU A 88 -16.12 1.71 0.81
N SER A 89 -14.82 1.48 1.00
CA SER A 89 -13.80 1.56 -0.03
C SER A 89 -13.59 0.20 -0.70
N GLU A 90 -13.15 0.20 -1.96
CA GLU A 90 -12.82 -0.99 -2.74
C GLU A 90 -11.31 -1.15 -2.84
N PHE A 91 -10.80 -2.35 -2.63
CA PHE A 91 -9.37 -2.65 -2.63
C PHE A 91 -9.02 -3.74 -3.63
N VAL A 92 -7.99 -3.48 -4.43
CA VAL A 92 -7.31 -4.50 -5.24
C VAL A 92 -5.90 -4.68 -4.68
N LEU A 93 -5.55 -5.90 -4.29
CA LEU A 93 -4.26 -6.24 -3.70
C LEU A 93 -3.45 -7.10 -4.68
N LEU A 94 -2.33 -6.57 -5.17
CA LEU A 94 -1.47 -7.26 -6.12
C LEU A 94 -0.21 -7.79 -5.43
N ASP A 95 0.10 -9.07 -5.60
CA ASP A 95 1.42 -9.63 -5.26
C ASP A 95 1.92 -10.58 -6.34
N SER A 96 3.23 -10.61 -6.52
CA SER A 96 3.90 -11.46 -7.51
C SER A 96 4.09 -12.91 -7.06
N LEU A 97 3.77 -13.24 -5.82
CA LEU A 97 3.87 -14.59 -5.26
C LEU A 97 2.47 -15.17 -5.00
N ASN A 98 2.08 -16.20 -5.76
CA ASN A 98 0.76 -16.80 -5.65
C ASN A 98 0.41 -17.25 -4.23
N LYS A 99 1.37 -17.82 -3.50
CA LYS A 99 1.16 -18.25 -2.10
C LYS A 99 0.73 -17.11 -1.17
N ARG A 100 1.17 -15.86 -1.44
CA ARG A 100 0.72 -14.68 -0.68
C ARG A 100 -0.69 -14.30 -1.05
N VAL A 101 -1.04 -14.38 -2.32
CA VAL A 101 -2.41 -14.11 -2.78
C VAL A 101 -3.39 -15.12 -2.19
N ASP A 102 -3.01 -16.41 -2.12
CA ASP A 102 -3.83 -17.45 -1.48
C ASP A 102 -4.01 -17.18 0.03
N PHE A 103 -2.95 -16.73 0.71
CA PHE A 103 -3.04 -16.27 2.10
C PHE A 103 -4.02 -15.10 2.25
N LEU A 104 -3.95 -14.07 1.38
CA LEU A 104 -4.85 -12.92 1.42
C LEU A 104 -6.31 -13.33 1.24
N LYS A 105 -6.59 -14.23 0.29
CA LYS A 105 -7.94 -14.79 0.09
C LYS A 105 -8.44 -15.51 1.35
N GLN A 106 -7.59 -16.33 1.96
CA GLN A 106 -7.91 -17.02 3.21
C GLN A 106 -8.22 -16.03 4.36
N VAL A 107 -7.47 -14.94 4.47
CA VAL A 107 -7.71 -13.87 5.45
C VAL A 107 -9.07 -13.21 5.18
N CYS A 108 -9.33 -12.83 3.92
CA CYS A 108 -10.60 -12.21 3.55
C CYS A 108 -11.80 -13.10 3.86
N ASP A 109 -11.73 -14.38 3.53
CA ASP A 109 -12.80 -15.35 3.78
C ASP A 109 -13.05 -15.53 5.29
N LYS A 110 -12.00 -15.77 6.09
CA LYS A 110 -12.09 -15.97 7.54
C LYS A 110 -12.64 -14.72 8.27
N LEU A 111 -12.22 -13.53 7.84
CA LEU A 111 -12.61 -12.27 8.47
C LEU A 111 -13.87 -11.63 7.85
N LYS A 112 -14.44 -12.26 6.82
CA LYS A 112 -15.58 -11.73 6.06
C LYS A 112 -15.31 -10.31 5.56
N ILE A 113 -14.18 -10.14 4.86
CA ILE A 113 -13.79 -8.90 4.20
C ILE A 113 -14.22 -9.00 2.75
N ASN A 114 -15.29 -8.31 2.37
CA ASN A 114 -15.94 -8.45 1.06
C ASN A 114 -15.54 -7.36 0.06
N ASN A 115 -14.79 -6.36 0.49
CA ASN A 115 -14.36 -5.21 -0.29
C ASN A 115 -12.91 -5.33 -0.81
N VAL A 116 -12.38 -6.56 -0.87
CA VAL A 116 -11.02 -6.86 -1.33
C VAL A 116 -11.04 -7.86 -2.47
N THR A 117 -10.28 -7.54 -3.53
CA THR A 117 -9.92 -8.47 -4.61
C THR A 117 -8.42 -8.69 -4.60
N ALA A 118 -7.96 -9.90 -4.26
CA ALA A 118 -6.55 -10.27 -4.28
C ALA A 118 -6.17 -10.93 -5.61
N ILE A 119 -5.16 -10.40 -6.30
CA ILE A 119 -4.72 -10.83 -7.63
C ILE A 119 -3.23 -11.18 -7.66
N HIS A 120 -2.90 -12.24 -8.40
CA HIS A 120 -1.53 -12.70 -8.61
C HIS A 120 -0.97 -12.15 -9.91
N GLY A 121 0.21 -11.52 -9.85
CA GLY A 121 0.94 -11.10 -11.05
C GLY A 121 1.94 -9.99 -10.81
N ARG A 122 2.44 -9.44 -11.90
CA ARG A 122 3.42 -8.37 -11.91
C ARG A 122 2.77 -7.02 -12.16
N ALA A 123 3.27 -5.99 -11.50
CA ALA A 123 2.79 -4.62 -11.69
C ALA A 123 2.96 -4.16 -13.15
N GLU A 124 4.06 -4.57 -13.80
CA GLU A 124 4.34 -4.24 -15.18
C GLU A 124 3.26 -4.79 -16.14
N THR A 125 2.78 -6.01 -15.88
CA THR A 125 1.73 -6.64 -16.69
C THR A 125 0.37 -6.00 -16.45
N TYR A 126 -0.02 -5.86 -15.17
CA TYR A 126 -1.30 -5.30 -14.79
C TYR A 126 -1.43 -3.80 -15.09
N GLY A 127 -0.33 -3.03 -15.03
CA GLY A 127 -0.32 -1.62 -15.38
C GLY A 127 -0.54 -1.32 -16.87
N GLN A 128 -0.46 -2.36 -17.73
CA GLN A 128 -0.84 -2.30 -19.14
C GLN A 128 -2.28 -2.78 -19.40
N ASN A 129 -2.95 -3.34 -18.39
CA ASN A 129 -4.32 -3.85 -18.53
C ASN A 129 -5.33 -2.72 -18.28
N GLU A 130 -6.19 -2.44 -19.25
CA GLU A 130 -7.20 -1.38 -19.22
C GLU A 130 -8.19 -1.51 -18.05
N MET A 131 -8.43 -2.71 -17.53
CA MET A 131 -9.28 -2.91 -16.35
C MET A 131 -8.71 -2.27 -15.07
N TYR A 132 -7.40 -2.07 -15.01
CA TYR A 132 -6.73 -1.55 -13.81
C TYR A 132 -6.01 -0.22 -14.05
N ARG A 133 -5.60 0.04 -15.28
CA ARG A 133 -4.92 1.27 -15.65
C ARG A 133 -5.84 2.47 -15.52
N ASN A 134 -5.36 3.57 -14.91
CA ASN A 134 -6.12 4.83 -14.73
C ASN A 134 -7.43 4.69 -13.94
N GLN A 135 -7.57 3.71 -13.03
CA GLN A 135 -8.84 3.41 -12.38
C GLN A 135 -8.92 3.83 -10.91
N PHE A 136 -7.79 4.02 -10.23
CA PHE A 136 -7.77 4.11 -8.78
C PHE A 136 -7.57 5.54 -8.26
N ASP A 137 -8.29 5.85 -7.18
CA ASP A 137 -8.12 7.13 -6.46
C ASP A 137 -6.77 7.17 -5.78
N PHE A 138 -6.43 6.06 -5.12
CA PHE A 138 -5.15 5.85 -4.48
C PHE A 138 -4.49 4.57 -4.94
N VAL A 139 -3.19 4.67 -5.20
CA VAL A 139 -2.31 3.52 -5.35
C VAL A 139 -1.33 3.56 -4.18
N VAL A 140 -1.24 2.49 -3.42
CA VAL A 140 -0.37 2.42 -2.24
C VAL A 140 0.72 1.37 -2.44
N SER A 141 1.88 1.58 -1.85
CA SER A 141 2.94 0.57 -1.80
C SER A 141 3.85 0.79 -0.60
N ARG A 142 4.24 -0.31 0.04
CA ARG A 142 5.12 -0.32 1.21
C ARG A 142 6.23 -1.36 1.06
N ALA A 143 7.50 -0.95 1.27
CA ALA A 143 8.67 -1.84 1.35
C ALA A 143 8.92 -2.75 0.12
N VAL A 144 8.59 -2.29 -1.09
CA VAL A 144 8.76 -3.06 -2.35
C VAL A 144 10.06 -2.72 -3.07
N ALA A 145 10.32 -1.42 -3.30
CA ALA A 145 11.51 -0.94 -4.03
C ALA A 145 11.79 0.54 -3.71
N GLU A 146 12.87 1.08 -4.28
CA GLU A 146 13.17 2.51 -4.28
C GLU A 146 12.15 3.29 -5.12
N LEU A 147 11.99 4.58 -4.83
CA LEU A 147 10.93 5.40 -5.39
C LEU A 147 10.90 5.47 -6.93
N PRO A 148 12.04 5.61 -7.67
CA PRO A 148 12.02 5.63 -9.14
C PRO A 148 11.39 4.36 -9.74
N ILE A 149 11.67 3.20 -9.14
CA ILE A 149 11.12 1.91 -9.57
C ILE A 149 9.64 1.83 -9.20
N LEU A 150 9.30 2.20 -7.95
CA LEU A 150 7.91 2.17 -7.47
C LEU A 150 7.00 3.08 -8.27
N MET A 151 7.46 4.25 -8.66
CA MET A 151 6.66 5.16 -9.48
C MET A 151 6.25 4.51 -10.80
N GLU A 152 7.16 3.80 -11.48
CA GLU A 152 6.80 3.10 -12.71
C GLU A 152 5.83 1.94 -12.48
N TYR A 153 5.91 1.27 -11.32
CA TYR A 153 4.97 0.21 -10.97
C TYR A 153 3.59 0.73 -10.55
N CYS A 154 3.51 1.91 -9.95
CA CYS A 154 2.31 2.37 -9.26
C CYS A 154 1.53 3.45 -10.02
N VAL A 155 2.21 4.47 -10.58
CA VAL A 155 1.55 5.63 -11.21
C VAL A 155 0.59 5.24 -12.34
N PRO A 156 0.88 4.22 -13.18
CA PRO A 156 -0.05 3.82 -14.25
C PRO A 156 -1.44 3.44 -13.77
N PHE A 157 -1.58 2.90 -12.55
CA PHE A 157 -2.87 2.51 -11.98
C PHE A 157 -3.72 3.70 -11.49
N ALA A 158 -3.06 4.78 -11.02
CA ALA A 158 -3.76 5.96 -10.55
C ALA A 158 -4.53 6.63 -11.70
N LYS A 159 -5.76 7.10 -11.43
CA LYS A 159 -6.49 7.97 -12.35
C LYS A 159 -5.81 9.34 -12.44
N VAL A 160 -6.12 10.14 -13.46
CA VAL A 160 -5.69 11.55 -13.52
C VAL A 160 -6.25 12.28 -12.29
N ASN A 161 -5.41 13.03 -11.62
CA ASN A 161 -5.63 13.64 -10.30
C ASN A 161 -5.75 12.65 -9.12
N GLY A 162 -5.57 11.34 -9.34
CA GLY A 162 -5.37 10.37 -8.28
C GLY A 162 -3.93 10.37 -7.77
N TYR A 163 -3.69 9.62 -6.70
CA TYR A 163 -2.44 9.65 -5.97
C TYR A 163 -1.76 8.29 -5.90
N PHE A 164 -0.46 8.27 -6.11
CA PHE A 164 0.39 7.21 -5.61
C PHE A 164 0.94 7.63 -4.24
N VAL A 165 0.70 6.82 -3.20
CA VAL A 165 1.19 7.08 -1.85
C VAL A 165 2.23 6.02 -1.47
N SER A 166 3.47 6.47 -1.29
CA SER A 166 4.60 5.61 -0.94
C SER A 166 4.94 5.71 0.53
N TYR A 167 4.88 4.57 1.24
CA TYR A 167 5.28 4.47 2.64
C TYR A 167 6.80 4.34 2.75
N LYS A 168 7.46 5.34 3.35
CA LYS A 168 8.92 5.46 3.41
C LYS A 168 9.45 5.71 4.82
N GLY A 169 10.73 5.41 5.00
CA GLY A 169 11.52 5.77 6.18
C GLY A 169 12.39 6.99 5.92
N LYS A 170 13.47 7.14 6.69
CA LYS A 170 14.35 8.32 6.71
C LYS A 170 15.03 8.70 5.38
N LYS A 171 15.18 7.77 4.45
CA LYS A 171 15.84 8.01 3.15
C LYS A 171 14.93 8.63 2.09
N HIS A 172 13.73 9.05 2.44
CA HIS A 172 12.73 9.53 1.49
C HIS A 172 13.18 10.72 0.65
N GLU A 173 13.93 11.68 1.23
CA GLU A 173 14.42 12.86 0.50
C GLU A 173 15.40 12.49 -0.62
N GLU A 174 16.32 11.54 -0.34
CA GLU A 174 17.27 11.03 -1.34
C GLU A 174 16.51 10.31 -2.46
N GLU A 175 15.52 9.49 -2.11
CA GLU A 175 14.72 8.76 -3.09
C GLU A 175 13.87 9.70 -3.97
N VAL A 176 13.34 10.80 -3.43
CA VAL A 176 12.60 11.80 -4.21
C VAL A 176 13.51 12.48 -5.23
N LYS A 177 14.74 12.86 -4.84
CA LYS A 177 15.73 13.43 -5.76
C LYS A 177 16.10 12.47 -6.89
N LEU A 178 16.29 11.18 -6.56
CA LEU A 178 16.58 10.16 -7.57
C LEU A 178 15.41 9.90 -8.53
N ALA A 179 14.19 10.26 -8.15
CA ALA A 179 12.97 10.04 -8.95
C ALA A 179 12.62 11.19 -9.90
N GLU A 180 13.44 12.26 -10.03
CA GLU A 180 13.14 13.43 -10.87
C GLU A 180 12.75 13.05 -12.30
N ASN A 181 13.51 12.15 -12.93
CA ASN A 181 13.18 11.67 -14.26
C ASN A 181 11.87 10.85 -14.30
N ALA A 182 11.58 10.08 -13.26
CA ALA A 182 10.35 9.30 -13.17
C ALA A 182 9.11 10.21 -13.05
N PHE A 183 9.20 11.32 -12.32
CA PHE A 183 8.11 12.31 -12.26
C PHE A 183 7.75 12.85 -13.66
N CYS A 184 8.76 13.20 -14.45
CA CYS A 184 8.56 13.72 -15.81
C CYS A 184 7.97 12.63 -16.74
N GLU A 185 8.61 11.46 -16.80
CA GLU A 185 8.27 10.39 -17.73
C GLU A 185 6.90 9.75 -17.46
N LEU A 186 6.43 9.78 -16.22
CA LEU A 186 5.15 9.19 -15.81
C LEU A 186 4.01 10.20 -15.69
N SER A 187 4.24 11.47 -16.04
CA SER A 187 3.27 12.56 -15.90
C SER A 187 2.74 12.69 -14.48
N ALA A 188 3.65 12.68 -13.51
CA ALA A 188 3.35 12.78 -12.09
C ALA A 188 4.15 13.90 -11.43
N LYS A 189 3.70 14.37 -10.27
CA LYS A 189 4.46 15.32 -9.47
C LYS A 189 4.34 15.03 -7.99
N PHE A 190 5.38 15.33 -7.25
CA PHE A 190 5.35 15.36 -5.81
C PHE A 190 4.36 16.44 -5.35
N ASP A 191 3.40 16.06 -4.52
CA ASP A 191 2.37 16.98 -4.03
C ASP A 191 2.72 17.43 -2.60
N HIS A 192 2.72 16.51 -1.66
CA HIS A 192 3.09 16.77 -0.28
C HIS A 192 3.59 15.49 0.41
N LEU A 193 3.92 15.64 1.67
CA LEU A 193 4.46 14.61 2.51
C LEU A 193 3.86 14.72 3.91
N ASP A 194 3.37 13.60 4.44
CA ASP A 194 3.01 13.47 5.84
C ASP A 194 4.11 12.81 6.62
N LYS A 195 4.44 13.37 7.78
CA LYS A 195 5.41 12.83 8.70
C LYS A 195 4.75 12.38 9.99
N PHE A 196 5.01 11.14 10.40
CA PHE A 196 4.53 10.58 11.65
C PHE A 196 5.69 10.07 12.50
N SER A 197 5.62 10.30 13.80
CA SER A 197 6.54 9.71 14.77
C SER A 197 5.83 8.55 15.44
N LEU A 198 6.27 7.33 15.12
CA LEU A 198 5.78 6.10 15.76
C LEU A 198 6.53 5.87 17.09
N ARG A 199 6.32 4.69 17.69
CA ARG A 199 7.00 4.27 18.92
C ARG A 199 8.52 4.44 18.80
N GLU A 200 9.16 4.86 19.91
CA GLU A 200 10.63 4.96 20.02
C GLU A 200 11.31 5.89 19.00
N LYS A 201 10.57 6.90 18.52
CA LYS A 201 11.05 7.86 17.51
C LYS A 201 11.31 7.23 16.13
N GLU A 202 10.70 6.09 15.82
CA GLU A 202 10.65 5.60 14.45
C GLU A 202 9.80 6.57 13.60
N GLU A 203 10.43 7.21 12.63
CA GLU A 203 9.76 8.13 11.73
C GLU A 203 9.19 7.37 10.53
N ARG A 204 7.97 7.73 10.17
CA ARG A 204 7.29 7.27 8.97
C ARG A 204 6.91 8.46 8.11
N TYR A 205 7.11 8.30 6.82
CA TYR A 205 6.82 9.31 5.82
C TYR A 205 5.89 8.73 4.76
N LEU A 206 4.77 9.41 4.50
CA LEU A 206 3.87 9.10 3.41
C LEU A 206 4.08 10.14 2.32
N LEU A 207 4.62 9.71 1.18
CA LEU A 207 4.85 10.59 0.05
C LEU A 207 3.65 10.54 -0.88
N PHE A 208 2.95 11.65 -1.02
CA PHE A 208 1.82 11.81 -1.92
C PHE A 208 2.30 12.33 -3.28
N ILE A 209 2.12 11.49 -4.29
CA ILE A 209 2.55 11.74 -5.67
C ILE A 209 1.30 11.78 -6.53
N ARG A 210 0.96 12.97 -7.04
CA ARG A 210 -0.23 13.18 -7.84
C ARG A 210 0.05 12.88 -9.31
N LYS A 211 -0.80 12.10 -9.94
CA LYS A 211 -0.80 11.92 -11.39
C LYS A 211 -1.47 13.13 -12.04
N VAL A 212 -0.75 13.84 -12.92
CA VAL A 212 -1.26 15.09 -13.51
C VAL A 212 -1.87 14.89 -14.89
N GLU A 213 -1.38 13.89 -15.63
CA GLU A 213 -1.88 13.50 -16.95
C GLU A 213 -1.83 11.99 -17.12
N GLU A 214 -2.38 11.48 -18.20
CA GLU A 214 -2.27 10.05 -18.51
C GLU A 214 -0.81 9.66 -18.75
N THR A 215 -0.38 8.63 -18.05
CA THR A 215 0.95 8.05 -18.23
C THR A 215 1.06 7.44 -19.62
N ASN A 216 2.12 7.77 -20.36
CA ASN A 216 2.36 7.24 -21.70
C ASN A 216 2.26 5.71 -21.72
N SER A 217 1.64 5.15 -22.77
CA SER A 217 1.38 3.70 -22.93
C SER A 217 2.65 2.84 -22.95
N LYS A 218 3.84 3.44 -23.20
CA LYS A 218 5.13 2.71 -23.06
C LYS A 218 5.43 2.29 -21.63
N TYR A 219 4.74 2.86 -20.62
CA TYR A 219 4.88 2.56 -19.20
C TYR A 219 3.66 1.82 -18.63
N PRO A 220 3.84 0.91 -17.67
CA PRO A 220 5.15 0.40 -17.23
C PRO A 220 5.84 -0.39 -18.33
N ARG A 221 7.18 -0.34 -18.36
CA ARG A 221 8.01 -1.13 -19.27
C ARG A 221 7.91 -2.63 -18.94
N LYS A 222 8.36 -3.49 -19.87
CA LYS A 222 8.35 -4.95 -19.71
C LYS A 222 8.97 -5.40 -18.39
N GLU A 223 8.49 -6.53 -17.87
CA GLU A 223 8.92 -7.13 -16.60
C GLU A 223 10.43 -7.10 -16.37
N GLY A 224 10.81 -6.67 -15.18
CA GLY A 224 12.20 -6.56 -14.73
C GLY A 224 12.98 -5.39 -15.31
N LYS A 225 12.48 -4.68 -16.34
CA LYS A 225 13.17 -3.53 -16.91
C LYS A 225 13.24 -2.35 -15.95
N PRO A 226 12.14 -1.99 -15.22
CA PRO A 226 12.20 -0.92 -14.21
C PRO A 226 13.27 -1.13 -13.15
N LYS A 227 13.43 -2.38 -12.68
CA LYS A 227 14.43 -2.74 -11.67
C LYS A 227 15.87 -2.71 -12.21
N LYS A 228 16.07 -3.14 -13.47
CA LYS A 228 17.42 -3.16 -14.09
C LYS A 228 17.91 -1.79 -14.51
N LYS A 229 17.00 -0.91 -14.91
CA LYS A 229 17.29 0.45 -15.36
C LYS A 229 16.16 1.36 -14.88
N PRO A 230 16.18 1.85 -13.62
CA PRO A 230 15.22 2.82 -13.10
C PRO A 230 15.13 4.07 -13.98
N LEU A 231 13.99 4.78 -13.93
CA LEU A 231 13.76 6.04 -14.64
C LEU A 231 14.56 7.18 -14.05
#